data_f7e4e4f780635cc7effc655d85d593f2
#
_entry.id   f7e4e4f780635cc7effc655d85d593f2
#
_cell.length_a   1.000
_cell.length_b   1.000
_cell.length_c   1.000
_cell.angle_alpha   90.00
_cell.angle_beta   90.00
_cell.angle_gamma   90.00
#
_symmetry.space_group_name_H-M   'P 1'
#
loop_
_entity.id
_entity.type
_entity.pdbx_description
1 polymer ?
#
loop_
_entity_poly.entity_id
_entity_poly.type
_entity_poly.pdbx_seq_one_letter_code
_entity_poly.pdbx_strand_id
1 'polypeptide(L)'
;MNDVISIALASTDDKYINGLLPSLKSAFGDKVLFVPGNESLKKSKSELNFNLINFWSEFDAVFYVGNKKNQSDSFLDYWVGHPHFRFIDSQNAIDDIDRETNCILSNIEFEKKYLIKMPDFSQLSKYKIFKTDIEQVYLPSKTVRHRVRKRGADGIYMYIETRKIRINGEKCFEYENIITESRYNELVNNAGSDGHKITKSRYCLLYESQYFELDVFPFWKDRALIELEISDENRKISFPPEIKVLKDVSNDGKYKNIHLSTVDWNNYEDCKAYIL
;
A
#
# COMPACT_ATOMS: atom_id res chain seq x y z
N MET A 1 21.10 10.56 10.71
CA MET A 1 20.18 11.70 10.55
C MET A 1 18.81 11.09 10.56
N ASN A 2 17.91 11.53 11.43
CA ASN A 2 16.50 11.11 11.30
C ASN A 2 15.97 11.86 10.10
N ASP A 3 15.68 11.13 9.03
CA ASP A 3 15.08 11.72 7.84
C ASP A 3 13.70 12.26 8.22
N VAL A 4 13.39 13.47 7.79
CA VAL A 4 12.09 14.10 8.00
C VAL A 4 11.08 13.35 7.12
N ILE A 5 10.01 12.84 7.73
CA ILE A 5 8.96 12.16 6.98
C ILE A 5 8.07 13.20 6.30
N SER A 6 7.81 13.03 5.02
CA SER A 6 6.95 13.90 4.20
C SER A 6 5.57 13.26 4.01
N ILE A 7 4.50 13.92 4.46
CA ILE A 7 3.12 13.44 4.35
C ILE A 7 2.28 14.44 3.56
N ALA A 8 1.75 14.02 2.42
CA ALA A 8 0.78 14.81 1.69
C ALA A 8 -0.60 14.72 2.34
N LEU A 9 -1.20 15.87 2.67
CA LEU A 9 -2.58 15.97 3.10
C LEU A 9 -3.45 16.43 1.93
N ALA A 10 -4.41 15.61 1.52
CA ALA A 10 -5.34 15.90 0.44
C ALA A 10 -6.80 15.91 0.94
N SER A 11 -7.68 16.66 0.29
CA SER A 11 -9.11 16.75 0.60
C SER A 11 -9.85 17.42 -0.55
N THR A 12 -11.19 17.37 -0.53
CA THR A 12 -12.04 18.24 -1.37
C THR A 12 -11.96 19.72 -0.96
N ASP A 13 -11.50 20.02 0.25
CA ASP A 13 -11.42 21.36 0.85
C ASP A 13 -10.00 21.72 1.27
N ASP A 14 -9.28 22.43 0.40
CA ASP A 14 -7.92 22.92 0.67
C ASP A 14 -7.87 23.85 1.89
N LYS A 15 -8.94 24.62 2.19
CA LYS A 15 -8.98 25.49 3.36
C LYS A 15 -9.04 24.70 4.65
N TYR A 16 -9.77 23.57 4.64
CA TYR A 16 -9.83 22.66 5.76
C TYR A 16 -8.45 22.09 6.07
N ILE A 17 -7.73 21.61 5.04
CA ILE A 17 -6.35 21.10 5.20
C ILE A 17 -5.43 22.20 5.77
N ASN A 18 -5.46 23.38 5.20
CA ASN A 18 -4.63 24.50 5.67
C ASN A 18 -4.94 24.88 7.15
N GLY A 19 -6.17 24.68 7.58
CA GLY A 19 -6.58 24.85 9.00
C GLY A 19 -6.00 23.81 9.95
N LEU A 20 -5.71 22.58 9.47
CA LEU A 20 -5.12 21.50 10.29
C LEU A 20 -3.60 21.66 10.49
N LEU A 21 -2.91 22.23 9.50
CA LEU A 21 -1.45 22.27 9.47
C LEU A 21 -0.79 22.88 10.72
N PRO A 22 -1.27 24.01 11.30
CA PRO A 22 -0.66 24.57 12.52
C PRO A 22 -0.66 23.60 13.71
N SER A 23 -1.78 22.89 13.92
CA SER A 23 -1.92 21.92 15.01
C SER A 23 -1.01 20.71 14.79
N LEU A 24 -0.94 20.18 13.57
CA LEU A 24 -0.08 19.07 13.23
C LEU A 24 1.40 19.43 13.35
N LYS A 25 1.79 20.61 12.88
CA LYS A 25 3.16 21.11 13.08
C LYS A 25 3.53 21.27 14.54
N SER A 26 2.59 21.71 15.38
CA SER A 26 2.79 21.79 16.82
C SER A 26 2.99 20.41 17.46
N ALA A 27 2.25 19.40 17.00
CA ALA A 27 2.30 18.04 17.53
C ALA A 27 3.58 17.30 17.16
N PHE A 28 4.03 17.40 15.90
CA PHE A 28 5.13 16.59 15.37
C PHE A 28 6.46 17.34 15.20
N GLY A 29 6.44 18.69 15.25
CA GLY A 29 7.63 19.53 15.08
C GLY A 29 8.32 19.28 13.74
N ASP A 30 9.66 19.19 13.78
CA ASP A 30 10.49 18.98 12.59
C ASP A 30 10.64 17.49 12.20
N LYS A 31 9.92 16.57 12.87
CA LYS A 31 9.97 15.14 12.52
C LYS A 31 9.12 14.81 11.31
N VAL A 32 8.06 15.56 11.08
CA VAL A 32 7.11 15.33 9.98
C VAL A 32 6.82 16.64 9.25
N LEU A 33 6.98 16.60 7.93
CA LEU A 33 6.59 17.67 7.03
C LEU A 33 5.22 17.33 6.45
N PHE A 34 4.17 18.02 6.90
CA PHE A 34 2.85 17.94 6.28
C PHE A 34 2.73 18.94 5.12
N VAL A 35 2.37 18.44 3.95
CA VAL A 35 2.28 19.20 2.71
C VAL A 35 0.84 19.25 2.19
N PRO A 36 0.30 20.42 1.78
CA PRO A 36 -1.01 20.49 1.11
C PRO A 36 -0.96 19.73 -0.23
N GLY A 37 -1.45 18.49 -0.23
CA GLY A 37 -1.30 17.56 -1.35
C GLY A 37 -1.94 18.05 -2.65
N ASN A 38 -3.17 18.60 -2.59
CA ASN A 38 -3.86 19.08 -3.79
C ASN A 38 -3.18 20.30 -4.42
N GLU A 39 -2.61 21.18 -3.60
CA GLU A 39 -1.84 22.35 -4.12
C GLU A 39 -0.57 21.86 -4.80
N SER A 40 0.16 20.93 -4.18
CA SER A 40 1.35 20.30 -4.76
C SER A 40 1.03 19.59 -6.07
N LEU A 41 -0.07 18.82 -6.12
CA LEU A 41 -0.53 18.15 -7.34
C LEU A 41 -0.85 19.15 -8.46
N LYS A 42 -1.59 20.24 -8.15
CA LYS A 42 -1.91 21.29 -9.13
C LYS A 42 -0.66 21.92 -9.70
N LYS A 43 0.33 22.20 -8.85
CA LYS A 43 1.62 22.76 -9.26
C LYS A 43 2.37 21.79 -10.18
N SER A 44 2.57 20.55 -9.78
CA SER A 44 3.32 19.56 -10.56
C SER A 44 2.64 19.22 -11.89
N LYS A 45 1.30 19.16 -11.94
CA LYS A 45 0.55 18.97 -13.20
C LYS A 45 0.72 20.10 -14.21
N SER A 46 1.17 21.29 -13.80
CA SER A 46 1.49 22.38 -14.72
C SER A 46 2.86 22.20 -15.40
N GLU A 47 3.66 21.26 -14.98
CA GLU A 47 4.97 20.95 -15.56
C GLU A 47 4.84 20.08 -16.83
N LEU A 48 5.73 20.31 -17.80
CA LEU A 48 5.68 19.67 -19.12
C LEU A 48 5.78 18.14 -19.09
N ASN A 49 6.42 17.57 -18.06
CA ASN A 49 6.70 16.15 -17.93
C ASN A 49 6.06 15.54 -16.67
N PHE A 50 4.86 15.99 -16.30
CA PHE A 50 4.17 15.45 -15.13
C PHE A 50 4.00 13.93 -15.26
N ASN A 51 4.46 13.21 -14.24
CA ASN A 51 4.26 11.78 -14.09
C ASN A 51 3.80 11.47 -12.66
N LEU A 52 2.65 10.81 -12.54
CA LEU A 52 2.02 10.55 -11.26
C LEU A 52 2.88 9.68 -10.33
N ILE A 53 3.53 8.65 -10.86
CA ILE A 53 4.36 7.73 -10.04
C ILE A 53 5.60 8.45 -9.52
N ASN A 54 6.24 9.28 -10.35
CA ASN A 54 7.36 10.09 -9.92
C ASN A 54 6.93 11.13 -8.89
N PHE A 55 5.77 11.75 -9.06
CA PHE A 55 5.20 12.69 -8.10
C PHE A 55 4.93 12.02 -6.73
N TRP A 56 4.43 10.80 -6.73
CA TRP A 56 4.23 10.05 -5.48
C TRP A 56 5.53 9.82 -4.70
N SER A 57 6.67 9.70 -5.39
CA SER A 57 7.96 9.47 -4.72
C SER A 57 8.46 10.68 -3.90
N GLU A 58 7.77 11.82 -3.99
CA GLU A 58 8.04 13.01 -3.16
C GLU A 58 7.48 12.86 -1.73
N PHE A 59 6.61 11.87 -1.47
CA PHE A 59 5.92 11.70 -0.20
C PHE A 59 6.12 10.30 0.37
N ASP A 60 6.40 10.21 1.66
CA ASP A 60 6.44 8.94 2.39
C ASP A 60 5.04 8.37 2.60
N ALA A 61 4.02 9.24 2.73
CA ALA A 61 2.62 8.83 2.82
C ALA A 61 1.68 9.89 2.26
N VAL A 62 0.44 9.45 2.01
CA VAL A 62 -0.67 10.33 1.60
C VAL A 62 -1.88 10.06 2.48
N PHE A 63 -2.36 11.10 3.15
CA PHE A 63 -3.59 11.08 3.91
C PHE A 63 -4.67 11.89 3.20
N TYR A 64 -5.69 11.21 2.71
CA TYR A 64 -6.86 11.87 2.14
C TYR A 64 -7.92 12.06 3.23
N VAL A 65 -8.17 13.32 3.58
CA VAL A 65 -9.12 13.68 4.65
C VAL A 65 -10.49 13.94 4.05
N GLY A 66 -11.49 13.18 4.48
CA GLY A 66 -12.84 13.29 3.95
C GLY A 66 -13.86 12.47 4.75
N ASN A 67 -15.05 12.34 4.21
CA ASN A 67 -16.10 11.48 4.75
C ASN A 67 -16.59 10.52 3.66
N LYS A 68 -17.54 9.63 4.00
CA LYS A 68 -18.06 8.62 3.05
C LYS A 68 -18.59 9.22 1.74
N LYS A 69 -19.07 10.48 1.73
CA LYS A 69 -19.56 11.16 0.52
C LYS A 69 -18.42 11.61 -0.40
N ASN A 70 -17.23 11.78 0.13
CA ASN A 70 -16.06 12.21 -0.65
C ASN A 70 -15.39 11.07 -1.43
N GLN A 71 -15.84 9.82 -1.29
CA GLN A 71 -15.22 8.67 -1.99
C GLN A 71 -15.35 8.71 -3.51
N SER A 72 -16.22 9.57 -4.06
CA SER A 72 -16.34 9.84 -5.50
C SER A 72 -15.52 11.05 -5.97
N ASP A 73 -14.75 11.70 -5.09
CA ASP A 73 -13.94 12.86 -5.43
C ASP A 73 -12.91 12.52 -6.52
N SER A 74 -12.82 13.40 -7.53
CA SER A 74 -11.87 13.24 -8.63
C SER A 74 -10.40 13.36 -8.22
N PHE A 75 -10.10 14.05 -7.11
CA PHE A 75 -8.74 14.10 -6.57
C PHE A 75 -8.25 12.74 -6.06
N LEU A 76 -9.16 11.87 -5.60
CA LEU A 76 -8.80 10.51 -5.20
C LEU A 76 -8.17 9.70 -6.33
N ASP A 77 -8.52 9.97 -7.59
CA ASP A 77 -7.92 9.30 -8.75
C ASP A 77 -6.40 9.48 -8.84
N TYR A 78 -5.88 10.55 -8.21
CA TYR A 78 -4.45 10.85 -8.17
C TYR A 78 -3.74 10.28 -6.93
N TRP A 79 -4.46 9.84 -5.91
CA TRP A 79 -3.85 9.47 -4.64
C TRP A 79 -4.06 8.02 -4.24
N VAL A 80 -5.17 7.41 -4.67
CA VAL A 80 -5.58 6.07 -4.22
C VAL A 80 -4.60 4.95 -4.60
N GLY A 81 -3.69 5.19 -5.52
CA GLY A 81 -2.63 4.25 -5.90
C GLY A 81 -1.31 4.42 -5.14
N HIS A 82 -1.17 5.45 -4.28
CA HIS A 82 0.05 5.65 -3.52
C HIS A 82 0.32 4.46 -2.57
N PRO A 83 1.58 3.97 -2.45
CA PRO A 83 1.90 2.81 -1.61
C PRO A 83 1.42 2.91 -0.16
N HIS A 84 1.55 4.10 0.43
CA HIS A 84 1.12 4.39 1.80
C HIS A 84 -0.06 5.38 1.81
N PHE A 85 -1.12 5.03 1.09
CA PHE A 85 -2.36 5.80 1.11
C PHE A 85 -3.18 5.47 2.36
N ARG A 86 -3.76 6.52 2.99
CA ARG A 86 -4.74 6.39 4.09
C ARG A 86 -5.93 7.28 3.82
N PHE A 87 -7.12 6.76 4.07
CA PHE A 87 -8.32 7.58 4.10
C PHE A 87 -8.64 7.94 5.56
N ILE A 88 -8.63 9.23 5.85
CA ILE A 88 -8.85 9.78 7.19
C ILE A 88 -10.28 10.31 7.28
N ASP A 89 -11.05 9.89 8.29
CA ASP A 89 -12.39 10.45 8.52
C ASP A 89 -12.29 11.88 9.01
N SER A 90 -12.98 12.80 8.31
CA SER A 90 -12.95 14.22 8.65
C SER A 90 -13.58 14.56 10.01
N GLN A 91 -14.39 13.66 10.59
CA GLN A 91 -14.99 13.88 11.91
C GLN A 91 -13.97 13.80 13.06
N ASN A 92 -12.93 12.99 12.90
CA ASN A 92 -11.86 12.78 13.88
C ASN A 92 -10.47 13.03 13.28
N ALA A 93 -10.36 13.94 12.32
CA ALA A 93 -9.18 14.05 11.46
C ALA A 93 -7.87 14.22 12.24
N ILE A 94 -7.84 15.04 13.29
CA ILE A 94 -6.61 15.29 14.09
C ILE A 94 -6.16 13.98 14.77
N ASP A 95 -7.06 13.30 15.48
CA ASP A 95 -6.73 12.08 16.23
C ASP A 95 -6.34 10.94 15.28
N ASP A 96 -7.01 10.83 14.14
CA ASP A 96 -6.73 9.82 13.14
C ASP A 96 -5.39 10.09 12.44
N ILE A 97 -5.10 11.35 12.07
CA ILE A 97 -3.80 11.74 11.50
C ILE A 97 -2.68 11.48 12.52
N ASP A 98 -2.89 11.84 13.80
CA ASP A 98 -1.91 11.58 14.86
C ASP A 98 -1.59 10.09 14.95
N ARG A 99 -2.61 9.24 15.04
CA ARG A 99 -2.46 7.80 15.14
C ARG A 99 -1.73 7.21 13.92
N GLU A 100 -2.16 7.54 12.69
CA GLU A 100 -1.54 7.03 11.46
C GLU A 100 -0.09 7.52 11.32
N THR A 101 0.17 8.79 11.65
CA THR A 101 1.53 9.36 11.63
C THR A 101 2.45 8.64 12.62
N ASN A 102 1.97 8.36 13.83
CA ASN A 102 2.76 7.62 14.83
C ASN A 102 3.03 6.17 14.39
N CYS A 103 2.10 5.51 13.68
CA CYS A 103 2.36 4.20 13.07
C CYS A 103 3.50 4.28 12.05
N ILE A 104 3.52 5.29 11.16
CA ILE A 104 4.59 5.50 10.19
C ILE A 104 5.91 5.79 10.92
N LEU A 105 5.94 6.72 11.86
CA LEU A 105 7.15 7.07 12.63
C LEU A 105 7.74 5.89 13.40
N SER A 106 6.89 4.96 13.88
CA SER A 106 7.33 3.76 14.57
C SER A 106 7.73 2.63 13.64
N ASN A 107 7.51 2.77 12.33
CA ASN A 107 7.68 1.71 11.33
C ASN A 107 6.89 0.42 11.67
N ILE A 108 5.78 0.53 12.39
CA ILE A 108 4.93 -0.61 12.73
C ILE A 108 3.83 -0.73 11.69
N GLU A 109 3.81 -1.87 11.01
CA GLU A 109 2.74 -2.28 10.11
C GLU A 109 1.88 -3.34 10.78
N PHE A 110 0.56 -3.14 10.73
CA PHE A 110 -0.42 -4.14 11.13
C PHE A 110 -1.37 -4.42 9.96
N GLU A 111 -1.25 -5.61 9.37
CA GLU A 111 -1.94 -6.01 8.14
C GLU A 111 -2.94 -7.12 8.41
N LYS A 112 -4.17 -6.93 7.98
CA LYS A 112 -5.18 -7.99 7.84
C LYS A 112 -5.21 -8.48 6.39
N LYS A 113 -5.30 -9.79 6.22
CA LYS A 113 -5.27 -10.47 4.91
C LYS A 113 -6.36 -11.52 4.81
N TYR A 114 -7.07 -11.49 3.70
CA TYR A 114 -8.17 -12.42 3.44
C TYR A 114 -8.02 -13.08 2.07
N LEU A 115 -8.31 -14.38 2.03
CA LEU A 115 -8.54 -15.10 0.79
C LEU A 115 -9.97 -14.80 0.33
N ILE A 116 -10.11 -14.39 -0.92
CA ILE A 116 -11.40 -14.06 -1.52
C ILE A 116 -11.62 -14.87 -2.80
N LYS A 117 -12.88 -15.06 -3.20
CA LYS A 117 -13.19 -15.51 -4.56
C LYS A 117 -12.74 -14.43 -5.54
N MET A 118 -12.23 -14.83 -6.72
CA MET A 118 -11.91 -13.87 -7.78
C MET A 118 -13.13 -13.00 -8.06
N PRO A 119 -13.05 -11.67 -7.86
CA PRO A 119 -14.19 -10.80 -8.08
C PRO A 119 -14.43 -10.55 -9.57
N ASP A 120 -15.64 -10.16 -9.89
CA ASP A 120 -15.95 -9.55 -11.19
C ASP A 120 -15.52 -8.07 -11.17
N PHE A 121 -14.41 -7.76 -11.83
CA PHE A 121 -13.87 -6.41 -11.88
C PHE A 121 -14.80 -5.39 -12.54
N SER A 122 -15.71 -5.83 -13.40
CA SER A 122 -16.71 -4.93 -13.99
C SER A 122 -17.64 -4.34 -12.92
N GLN A 123 -17.97 -5.13 -11.89
CA GLN A 123 -18.80 -4.69 -10.77
C GLN A 123 -18.04 -3.81 -9.78
N LEU A 124 -16.72 -3.92 -9.73
CA LEU A 124 -15.89 -3.08 -8.88
C LEU A 124 -15.60 -1.70 -9.49
N SER A 125 -15.84 -1.50 -10.78
CA SER A 125 -15.58 -0.24 -11.51
C SER A 125 -16.34 0.98 -10.96
N LYS A 126 -17.38 0.77 -10.16
CA LYS A 126 -18.12 1.83 -9.45
C LYS A 126 -17.36 2.44 -8.28
N TYR A 127 -16.32 1.77 -7.80
CA TYR A 127 -15.46 2.27 -6.73
C TYR A 127 -14.23 2.98 -7.31
N LYS A 128 -13.56 3.80 -6.50
CA LYS A 128 -12.24 4.32 -6.85
C LYS A 128 -11.24 3.20 -6.81
N ILE A 129 -10.70 2.83 -7.97
CA ILE A 129 -9.73 1.76 -8.13
C ILE A 129 -8.54 2.27 -8.92
N PHE A 130 -7.34 1.98 -8.44
CA PHE A 130 -6.09 2.14 -9.16
C PHE A 130 -5.43 0.78 -9.34
N LYS A 131 -5.20 0.39 -10.60
CA LYS A 131 -4.46 -0.84 -10.91
C LYS A 131 -2.97 -0.55 -11.03
N THR A 132 -2.15 -1.38 -10.40
CA THR A 132 -0.69 -1.36 -10.55
C THR A 132 -0.16 -2.77 -10.69
N ASP A 133 0.90 -2.93 -11.48
CA ASP A 133 1.61 -4.20 -11.58
C ASP A 133 2.80 -4.20 -10.63
N ILE A 134 3.01 -5.33 -9.98
CA ILE A 134 4.07 -5.52 -9.00
C ILE A 134 4.91 -6.73 -9.40
N GLU A 135 6.20 -6.51 -9.53
CA GLU A 135 7.22 -7.53 -9.50
C GLU A 135 8.01 -7.40 -8.20
N GLN A 136 8.14 -8.49 -7.46
CA GLN A 136 8.81 -8.48 -6.17
C GLN A 136 9.79 -9.65 -6.09
N VAL A 137 10.99 -9.37 -5.64
CA VAL A 137 12.04 -10.38 -5.42
C VAL A 137 12.45 -10.38 -3.96
N TYR A 138 12.37 -11.53 -3.33
CA TYR A 138 12.92 -11.76 -2.01
C TYR A 138 14.40 -12.09 -2.12
N LEU A 139 15.20 -11.34 -1.38
CA LEU A 139 16.67 -11.46 -1.37
C LEU A 139 17.10 -12.42 -0.27
N PRO A 140 18.19 -13.18 -0.48
CA PRO A 140 18.75 -14.05 0.56
C PRO A 140 19.10 -13.23 1.81
N SER A 141 18.56 -13.62 2.95
CA SER A 141 18.86 -12.98 4.25
C SER A 141 18.62 -13.96 5.38
N LYS A 142 19.52 -13.96 6.37
CA LYS A 142 19.44 -14.85 7.54
C LYS A 142 18.65 -14.26 8.71
N THR A 143 18.49 -12.95 8.77
CA THR A 143 18.00 -12.27 9.97
C THR A 143 16.70 -11.50 9.77
N VAL A 144 16.45 -11.01 8.56
CA VAL A 144 15.27 -10.19 8.23
C VAL A 144 14.67 -10.64 6.90
N ARG A 145 13.39 -10.43 6.72
CA ARG A 145 12.81 -10.56 5.37
C ARG A 145 13.23 -9.34 4.58
N HIS A 146 14.02 -9.56 3.56
CA HIS A 146 14.55 -8.53 2.68
C HIS A 146 13.95 -8.73 1.28
N ARG A 147 13.37 -7.69 0.73
CA ARG A 147 12.79 -7.74 -0.63
C ARG A 147 13.05 -6.44 -1.38
N VAL A 148 13.07 -6.54 -2.69
CA VAL A 148 12.95 -5.39 -3.58
C VAL A 148 11.69 -5.53 -4.42
N ARG A 149 11.06 -4.40 -4.73
CA ARG A 149 9.79 -4.32 -5.45
C ARG A 149 9.89 -3.30 -6.57
N LYS A 150 9.42 -3.68 -7.74
CA LYS A 150 9.10 -2.81 -8.86
C LYS A 150 7.59 -2.68 -8.93
N ARG A 151 7.05 -1.45 -8.79
CA ARG A 151 5.61 -1.18 -8.76
C ARG A 151 5.26 -0.05 -9.71
N GLY A 152 4.27 -0.25 -10.57
CA GLY A 152 3.84 0.78 -11.50
C GLY A 152 2.95 0.22 -12.60
N ALA A 153 2.79 0.99 -13.68
CA ALA A 153 2.03 0.63 -14.86
C ALA A 153 2.62 1.33 -16.09
N ASP A 154 2.31 0.82 -17.29
CA ASP A 154 2.58 1.46 -18.57
C ASP A 154 4.05 1.89 -18.79
N GLY A 155 4.99 1.08 -18.28
CA GLY A 155 6.42 1.34 -18.43
C GLY A 155 7.02 2.29 -17.40
N ILE A 156 6.22 2.81 -16.48
CA ILE A 156 6.65 3.75 -15.43
C ILE A 156 6.55 3.07 -14.08
N TYR A 157 7.67 3.00 -13.37
CA TYR A 157 7.77 2.22 -12.16
C TYR A 157 8.50 2.98 -11.05
N MET A 158 8.04 2.73 -9.84
CA MET A 158 8.73 3.03 -8.59
C MET A 158 9.47 1.77 -8.13
N TYR A 159 10.66 1.93 -7.60
CA TYR A 159 11.47 0.84 -7.08
C TYR A 159 11.64 1.01 -5.58
N ILE A 160 11.37 -0.04 -4.82
CA ILE A 160 11.29 0.01 -3.36
C ILE A 160 12.10 -1.14 -2.77
N GLU A 161 12.99 -0.84 -1.82
CA GLU A 161 13.67 -1.82 -0.99
C GLU A 161 12.97 -1.89 0.37
N THR A 162 12.60 -3.09 0.82
CA THR A 162 11.87 -3.29 2.07
C THR A 162 12.60 -4.29 2.96
N ARG A 163 12.70 -3.99 4.25
CA ARG A 163 13.18 -4.89 5.30
C ARG A 163 12.12 -5.03 6.38
N LYS A 164 11.66 -6.28 6.62
CA LYS A 164 10.64 -6.59 7.62
C LYS A 164 11.21 -7.44 8.75
N ILE A 165 10.96 -7.01 9.98
CA ILE A 165 11.28 -7.73 11.21
C ILE A 165 9.95 -8.09 11.89
N ARG A 166 9.63 -9.36 12.02
CA ARG A 166 8.37 -9.81 12.61
C ARG A 166 8.33 -9.55 14.10
N ILE A 167 7.26 -8.93 14.58
CA ILE A 167 6.95 -8.76 16.01
C ILE A 167 6.05 -9.92 16.44
N ASN A 168 4.93 -10.15 15.74
CA ASN A 168 3.99 -11.25 15.95
C ASN A 168 3.29 -11.65 14.65
N GLY A 169 2.15 -12.37 14.73
CA GLY A 169 1.43 -12.89 13.55
C GLY A 169 1.09 -11.83 12.50
N GLU A 170 0.57 -10.71 12.93
CA GLU A 170 0.00 -9.66 12.09
C GLU A 170 0.86 -8.39 12.07
N LYS A 171 1.74 -8.18 13.08
CA LYS A 171 2.56 -6.99 13.25
C LYS A 171 4.02 -7.22 12.87
N CYS A 172 4.63 -6.26 12.20
CA CYS A 172 6.07 -6.21 11.93
C CYS A 172 6.60 -4.79 11.98
N PHE A 173 7.90 -4.66 12.22
CA PHE A 173 8.65 -3.46 11.83
C PHE A 173 8.94 -3.56 10.34
N GLU A 174 8.59 -2.52 9.60
CA GLU A 174 8.85 -2.41 8.19
C GLU A 174 9.60 -1.13 7.87
N TYR A 175 10.75 -1.29 7.22
CA TYR A 175 11.56 -0.19 6.71
C TYR A 175 11.51 -0.23 5.19
N GLU A 176 10.93 0.79 4.59
CA GLU A 176 10.87 0.94 3.14
C GLU A 176 11.69 2.15 2.70
N ASN A 177 12.42 1.98 1.60
CA ASN A 177 13.17 3.05 0.96
C ASN A 177 12.91 3.00 -0.55
N ILE A 178 12.64 4.16 -1.14
CA ILE A 178 12.65 4.30 -2.59
C ILE A 178 14.10 4.23 -3.06
N ILE A 179 14.36 3.38 -4.04
CA ILE A 179 15.67 3.15 -4.63
C ILE A 179 15.66 3.44 -6.13
N THR A 180 16.83 3.60 -6.73
CA THR A 180 16.94 3.74 -8.17
C THR A 180 16.71 2.41 -8.90
N GLU A 181 16.29 2.45 -10.18
CA GLU A 181 16.21 1.26 -11.03
C GLU A 181 17.52 0.49 -11.09
N SER A 182 18.64 1.21 -11.18
CA SER A 182 19.99 0.60 -11.19
C SER A 182 20.24 -0.20 -9.92
N ARG A 183 19.87 0.34 -8.75
CA ARG A 183 20.03 -0.35 -7.47
C ARG A 183 19.11 -1.56 -7.36
N TYR A 184 17.87 -1.46 -7.85
CA TYR A 184 16.96 -2.60 -7.94
C TYR A 184 17.56 -3.73 -8.76
N ASN A 185 18.04 -3.42 -9.98
CA ASN A 185 18.65 -4.42 -10.88
C ASN A 185 19.91 -5.04 -10.29
N GLU A 186 20.77 -4.26 -9.63
CA GLU A 186 21.93 -4.76 -8.90
C GLU A 186 21.54 -5.79 -7.84
N LEU A 187 20.57 -5.47 -6.99
CA LEU A 187 20.10 -6.35 -5.90
C LEU A 187 19.48 -7.64 -6.43
N VAL A 188 18.68 -7.56 -7.49
CA VAL A 188 18.08 -8.73 -8.15
C VAL A 188 19.15 -9.63 -8.77
N ASN A 189 20.13 -9.05 -9.48
CA ASN A 189 21.23 -9.80 -10.09
C ASN A 189 22.10 -10.49 -9.03
N ASN A 190 22.37 -9.81 -7.92
CA ASN A 190 23.16 -10.37 -6.82
C ASN A 190 22.44 -11.52 -6.09
N ALA A 191 21.10 -11.51 -6.07
CA ALA A 191 20.34 -12.61 -5.51
C ALA A 191 20.42 -13.89 -6.36
N GLY A 192 20.58 -13.76 -7.67
CA GLY A 192 20.72 -14.89 -8.59
C GLY A 192 19.61 -15.93 -8.44
N SER A 193 19.98 -17.21 -8.40
CA SER A 193 19.07 -18.35 -8.20
C SER A 193 18.48 -18.43 -6.78
N ASP A 194 19.08 -17.77 -5.81
CA ASP A 194 18.61 -17.79 -4.40
C ASP A 194 17.51 -16.75 -4.14
N GLY A 195 17.25 -15.91 -5.12
CA GLY A 195 16.15 -14.95 -5.11
C GLY A 195 14.80 -15.59 -5.46
N HIS A 196 13.77 -15.34 -4.66
CA HIS A 196 12.43 -15.82 -4.94
C HIS A 196 11.55 -14.71 -5.49
N LYS A 197 11.12 -14.87 -6.74
CA LYS A 197 10.33 -13.87 -7.47
C LYS A 197 8.85 -14.18 -7.45
N ILE A 198 8.02 -13.14 -7.27
CA ILE A 198 6.57 -13.19 -7.42
C ILE A 198 6.07 -11.97 -8.17
N THR A 199 5.10 -12.18 -9.06
CA THR A 199 4.42 -11.12 -9.80
C THR A 199 2.94 -11.12 -9.48
N LYS A 200 2.33 -9.94 -9.47
CA LYS A 200 0.89 -9.76 -9.24
C LYS A 200 0.39 -8.45 -9.84
N SER A 201 -0.89 -8.40 -10.18
CA SER A 201 -1.58 -7.13 -10.38
C SER A 201 -2.29 -6.75 -9.09
N ARG A 202 -2.07 -5.54 -8.59
CA ARG A 202 -2.70 -5.00 -7.39
C ARG A 202 -3.75 -3.98 -7.78
N TYR A 203 -4.93 -4.14 -7.26
CA TYR A 203 -6.03 -3.18 -7.39
C TYR A 203 -6.24 -2.49 -6.04
N CYS A 204 -5.88 -1.22 -5.98
CA CYS A 204 -6.05 -0.37 -4.81
C CYS A 204 -7.48 0.15 -4.80
N LEU A 205 -8.26 -0.19 -3.81
CA LEU A 205 -9.70 0.03 -3.75
C LEU A 205 -10.09 0.77 -2.49
N LEU A 206 -10.90 1.82 -2.63
CA LEU A 206 -11.48 2.55 -1.50
C LEU A 206 -12.97 2.17 -1.33
N TYR A 207 -13.32 1.70 -0.12
CA TYR A 207 -14.69 1.40 0.25
C TYR A 207 -14.95 1.72 1.74
N GLU A 208 -16.02 2.48 2.04
CA GLU A 208 -16.42 2.88 3.40
C GLU A 208 -15.25 3.44 4.26
N SER A 209 -14.46 4.34 3.69
CA SER A 209 -13.28 4.92 4.33
C SER A 209 -12.18 3.90 4.68
N GLN A 210 -12.20 2.73 4.05
CA GLN A 210 -11.18 1.70 4.19
C GLN A 210 -10.48 1.50 2.86
N TYR A 211 -9.16 1.44 2.93
CA TYR A 211 -8.30 1.24 1.77
C TYR A 211 -7.86 -0.21 1.70
N PHE A 212 -8.22 -0.86 0.61
CA PHE A 212 -7.93 -2.25 0.34
C PHE A 212 -6.94 -2.40 -0.80
N GLU A 213 -6.06 -3.36 -0.67
CA GLU A 213 -5.15 -3.82 -1.70
C GLU A 213 -5.55 -5.23 -2.14
N LEU A 214 -6.17 -5.34 -3.32
CA LEU A 214 -6.60 -6.61 -3.89
C LEU A 214 -5.52 -7.14 -4.83
N ASP A 215 -4.90 -8.24 -4.46
CA ASP A 215 -3.79 -8.88 -5.16
C ASP A 215 -4.25 -10.06 -6.01
N VAL A 216 -4.08 -9.95 -7.32
CA VAL A 216 -4.37 -10.98 -8.31
C VAL A 216 -3.06 -11.58 -8.81
N PHE A 217 -2.94 -12.89 -8.61
CA PHE A 217 -1.75 -13.63 -9.02
C PHE A 217 -2.00 -14.40 -10.32
N PRO A 218 -1.01 -14.48 -11.24
CA PRO A 218 -1.20 -15.14 -12.52
C PRO A 218 -1.47 -16.65 -12.40
N PHE A 219 -1.06 -17.26 -11.30
CA PHE A 219 -1.24 -18.69 -11.06
C PHE A 219 -2.62 -19.05 -10.44
N TRP A 220 -3.41 -18.06 -10.01
CA TRP A 220 -4.78 -18.27 -9.53
C TRP A 220 -5.81 -17.67 -10.47
N LYS A 221 -6.82 -18.46 -10.84
CA LYS A 221 -7.91 -18.01 -11.73
C LYS A 221 -9.23 -17.79 -10.99
N ASP A 222 -9.41 -18.46 -9.86
CA ASP A 222 -10.68 -18.53 -9.12
C ASP A 222 -10.66 -17.73 -7.81
N ARG A 223 -9.50 -17.23 -7.40
CA ARG A 223 -9.29 -16.55 -6.12
C ARG A 223 -8.25 -15.46 -6.20
N ALA A 224 -8.28 -14.58 -5.18
CA ALA A 224 -7.31 -13.51 -4.98
C ALA A 224 -7.06 -13.32 -3.48
N LEU A 225 -6.10 -12.49 -3.13
CA LEU A 225 -5.93 -11.98 -1.76
C LEU A 225 -6.44 -10.54 -1.69
N ILE A 226 -7.00 -10.16 -0.56
CA ILE A 226 -7.29 -8.77 -0.24
C ILE A 226 -6.66 -8.44 1.11
N GLU A 227 -5.93 -7.34 1.14
CA GLU A 227 -5.17 -6.85 2.28
C GLU A 227 -5.68 -5.47 2.68
N LEU A 228 -5.59 -5.15 3.95
CA LEU A 228 -5.69 -3.78 4.42
C LEU A 228 -4.78 -3.58 5.63
N GLU A 229 -4.13 -2.44 5.68
CA GLU A 229 -3.40 -1.98 6.86
C GLU A 229 -4.36 -1.28 7.81
N ILE A 230 -4.22 -1.56 9.09
CA ILE A 230 -5.01 -0.93 10.15
C ILE A 230 -4.11 -0.43 11.26
N SER A 231 -4.44 0.72 11.82
CA SER A 231 -3.77 1.30 12.99
C SER A 231 -4.51 0.99 14.31
N ASP A 232 -5.75 0.49 14.20
CA ASP A 232 -6.57 0.05 15.34
C ASP A 232 -7.00 -1.41 15.14
N GLU A 233 -6.56 -2.28 16.02
CA GLU A 233 -6.86 -3.73 16.00
C GLU A 233 -8.37 -4.03 16.11
N ASN A 234 -9.13 -3.13 16.75
CA ASN A 234 -10.57 -3.27 16.95
C ASN A 234 -11.39 -2.68 15.78
N ARG A 235 -10.74 -2.12 14.77
CA ARG A 235 -11.44 -1.54 13.62
C ARG A 235 -12.30 -2.59 12.92
N LYS A 236 -13.60 -2.32 12.82
CA LYS A 236 -14.51 -3.17 12.05
C LYS A 236 -14.19 -3.06 10.55
N ILE A 237 -13.95 -4.21 9.92
CA ILE A 237 -13.70 -4.29 8.49
C ILE A 237 -15.03 -4.52 7.76
N SER A 238 -15.33 -3.66 6.79
CA SER A 238 -16.50 -3.76 5.92
C SER A 238 -16.03 -3.95 4.49
N PHE A 239 -16.34 -5.11 3.90
CA PHE A 239 -15.98 -5.39 2.51
C PHE A 239 -17.05 -4.87 1.54
N PRO A 240 -16.67 -4.47 0.31
CA PRO A 240 -17.63 -4.29 -0.77
C PRO A 240 -18.53 -5.51 -0.93
N PRO A 241 -19.84 -5.34 -1.20
CA PRO A 241 -20.78 -6.47 -1.36
C PRO A 241 -20.37 -7.47 -2.45
N GLU A 242 -19.59 -7.04 -3.44
CA GLU A 242 -19.07 -7.84 -4.54
C GLU A 242 -17.87 -8.72 -4.13
N ILE A 243 -17.28 -8.43 -2.99
CA ILE A 243 -16.13 -9.20 -2.46
C ILE A 243 -16.65 -10.35 -1.60
N LYS A 244 -16.49 -11.57 -2.11
CA LYS A 244 -16.81 -12.78 -1.35
C LYS A 244 -15.57 -13.27 -0.60
N VAL A 245 -15.52 -12.99 0.70
CA VAL A 245 -14.46 -13.50 1.59
C VAL A 245 -14.65 -15.01 1.78
N LEU A 246 -13.56 -15.76 1.63
CA LEU A 246 -13.52 -17.22 1.80
C LEU A 246 -12.90 -17.59 3.16
N LYS A 247 -11.82 -16.88 3.55
CA LYS A 247 -11.07 -17.19 4.77
C LYS A 247 -10.26 -15.98 5.23
N ASP A 248 -10.19 -15.75 6.55
CA ASP A 248 -9.13 -14.91 7.13
C ASP A 248 -7.81 -15.70 7.13
N VAL A 249 -6.80 -15.12 6.48
CA VAL A 249 -5.46 -15.73 6.33
C VAL A 249 -4.36 -14.85 6.89
N SER A 250 -4.71 -13.85 7.71
CA SER A 250 -3.77 -12.88 8.30
C SER A 250 -2.60 -13.57 9.01
N ASN A 251 -2.87 -14.64 9.73
CA ASN A 251 -1.87 -15.42 10.47
C ASN A 251 -1.42 -16.69 9.75
N ASP A 252 -1.94 -16.99 8.56
CA ASP A 252 -1.57 -18.18 7.80
C ASP A 252 -0.33 -17.90 6.93
N GLY A 253 0.81 -18.44 7.35
CA GLY A 253 2.10 -18.24 6.66
C GLY A 253 2.09 -18.67 5.18
N LYS A 254 1.23 -19.63 4.80
CA LYS A 254 1.10 -20.11 3.42
C LYS A 254 0.71 -19.01 2.45
N TYR A 255 -0.09 -18.02 2.89
CA TYR A 255 -0.56 -16.90 2.07
C TYR A 255 0.34 -15.67 2.12
N LYS A 256 1.50 -15.75 2.78
CA LYS A 256 2.52 -14.68 2.69
C LYS A 256 3.22 -14.75 1.33
N ASN A 257 3.42 -13.60 0.70
CA ASN A 257 4.02 -13.51 -0.64
C ASN A 257 5.37 -14.24 -0.77
N ILE A 258 6.20 -14.24 0.29
CA ILE A 258 7.46 -15.00 0.30
C ILE A 258 7.21 -16.50 0.15
N HIS A 259 6.19 -17.05 0.80
CA HIS A 259 5.87 -18.46 0.69
C HIS A 259 5.27 -18.79 -0.68
N LEU A 260 4.34 -17.94 -1.16
CA LEU A 260 3.77 -18.10 -2.51
C LEU A 260 4.84 -18.04 -3.61
N SER A 261 5.93 -17.32 -3.40
CA SER A 261 7.04 -17.22 -4.36
C SER A 261 7.92 -18.48 -4.44
N THR A 262 7.82 -19.38 -3.48
CA THR A 262 8.58 -20.65 -3.45
C THR A 262 7.80 -21.87 -3.95
N VAL A 263 6.50 -21.72 -4.23
CA VAL A 263 5.63 -22.80 -4.71
C VAL A 263 5.83 -22.99 -6.21
N ASP A 264 6.06 -24.22 -6.65
CA ASP A 264 5.95 -24.56 -8.08
C ASP A 264 4.47 -24.76 -8.44
N TRP A 265 3.88 -23.69 -8.99
CA TRP A 265 2.46 -23.67 -9.36
C TRP A 265 2.09 -24.59 -10.55
N ASN A 266 3.07 -25.24 -11.19
CA ASN A 266 2.86 -26.28 -12.20
C ASN A 266 2.90 -27.68 -11.59
N ASN A 267 3.34 -27.82 -10.33
CA ASN A 267 3.40 -29.09 -9.62
C ASN A 267 2.16 -29.25 -8.73
N TYR A 268 1.37 -30.31 -8.96
CA TYR A 268 0.15 -30.58 -8.17
C TYR A 268 0.44 -30.77 -6.68
N GLU A 269 1.50 -31.47 -6.31
CA GLU A 269 1.85 -31.74 -4.92
C GLU A 269 2.13 -30.44 -4.14
N ASP A 270 2.77 -29.47 -4.80
CA ASP A 270 3.06 -28.18 -4.20
C ASP A 270 1.81 -27.31 -4.10
N CYS A 271 0.91 -27.39 -5.08
CA CYS A 271 -0.32 -26.59 -5.14
C CYS A 271 -1.46 -27.13 -4.28
N LYS A 272 -1.48 -28.45 -3.99
CA LYS A 272 -2.64 -29.10 -3.33
C LYS A 272 -3.04 -28.47 -1.98
N ALA A 273 -2.09 -27.86 -1.27
CA ALA A 273 -2.35 -27.16 -0.01
C ALA A 273 -3.20 -25.88 -0.19
N TYR A 274 -3.38 -25.42 -1.43
CA TYR A 274 -4.15 -24.23 -1.80
C TYR A 274 -5.44 -24.56 -2.56
N ILE A 275 -5.77 -25.84 -2.75
CA ILE A 275 -7.04 -26.25 -3.36
C ILE A 275 -8.15 -26.03 -2.33
N LEU A 276 -9.24 -25.33 -2.77
CA LEU A 276 -10.43 -25.02 -1.95
C LEU A 276 -11.40 -26.19 -1.94
#